data_3f9768cfbf7592972cf2d99e77380894
#
_entry.id   3f9768cfbf7592972cf2d99e77380894
#
_cell.length_a   1.000
_cell.length_b   1.000
_cell.length_c   1.000
_cell.angle_alpha   90.00
_cell.angle_beta   90.00
_cell.angle_gamma   90.00
#
_symmetry.space_group_name_H-M   'P 1'
#
loop_
_entity.id
_entity.type
_entity.pdbx_description
1 polymer ?
#
loop_
_entity_poly.entity_id
_entity_poly.type
_entity_poly.pdbx_seq_one_letter_code
_entity_poly.pdbx_strand_id
1 'polypeptide(L)'
;SASTTFLVQSVAYLSRVLRPGQRASNVDKTSLVWEAMHSLFGIALTQAWYCVRMSGWLSMAEGYERKEDAAALKRRRIPIRAQVEAIVFSSFSLPLLWALSASIIFALGAPANTAYFGTAILAAHVTLLGLWPVSHILGLPPSPMWSRILAAPSHATPGEILVLVPSACACLGAALGAWAQALDWGRLWQTWPLPSMYTSAIGLVVGHLLAFVMAMWQ
;
A
#
# COMPACT_ATOMS: atom_id res chain seq x y z
N SER A 1 3.70 -20.83 6.64
CA SER A 1 4.15 -19.46 6.97
C SER A 1 3.00 -18.48 6.69
N ALA A 2 2.94 -17.36 7.40
CA ALA A 2 1.86 -16.37 7.25
C ALA A 2 1.70 -15.88 5.79
N SER A 3 2.82 -15.77 5.06
CA SER A 3 2.83 -15.38 3.64
C SER A 3 2.14 -16.40 2.72
N THR A 4 2.32 -17.70 2.99
CA THR A 4 1.64 -18.75 2.20
C THR A 4 0.16 -18.80 2.48
N THR A 5 -0.26 -18.59 3.72
CA THR A 5 -1.69 -18.52 4.08
C THR A 5 -2.36 -17.31 3.43
N PHE A 6 -1.69 -16.14 3.39
CA PHE A 6 -2.18 -14.95 2.72
C PHE A 6 -2.32 -15.16 1.20
N LEU A 7 -1.32 -15.74 0.54
CA LEU A 7 -1.37 -16.04 -0.89
C LEU A 7 -2.50 -17.02 -1.21
N VAL A 8 -2.67 -18.07 -0.41
CA VAL A 8 -3.76 -19.06 -0.59
C VAL A 8 -5.11 -18.41 -0.41
N GLN A 9 -5.30 -17.58 0.61
CA GLN A 9 -6.55 -16.84 0.83
C GLN A 9 -6.83 -15.85 -0.30
N SER A 10 -5.83 -15.12 -0.76
CA SER A 10 -5.96 -14.17 -1.88
C SER A 10 -6.31 -14.89 -3.18
N VAL A 11 -5.69 -16.04 -3.47
CA VAL A 11 -6.01 -16.86 -4.66
C VAL A 11 -7.40 -17.47 -4.55
N ALA A 12 -7.79 -17.98 -3.38
CA ALA A 12 -9.13 -18.51 -3.15
C ALA A 12 -10.20 -17.42 -3.31
N TYR A 13 -9.95 -16.23 -2.80
CA TYR A 13 -10.81 -15.07 -2.95
C TYR A 13 -10.93 -14.66 -4.42
N LEU A 14 -9.80 -14.46 -5.12
CA LEU A 14 -9.76 -14.15 -6.55
C LEU A 14 -10.50 -15.20 -7.37
N SER A 15 -10.32 -16.48 -7.08
CA SER A 15 -10.98 -17.57 -7.81
C SER A 15 -12.51 -17.56 -7.63
N ARG A 16 -13.01 -17.11 -6.47
CA ARG A 16 -14.46 -16.95 -6.22
C ARG A 16 -15.03 -15.75 -6.97
N VAL A 17 -14.31 -14.62 -6.92
CA VAL A 17 -14.76 -13.35 -7.51
C VAL A 17 -14.69 -13.38 -9.03
N LEU A 18 -13.67 -14.04 -9.61
CA LEU A 18 -13.45 -14.12 -11.06
C LEU A 18 -14.16 -15.29 -11.74
N ARG A 19 -15.00 -16.06 -11.05
CA ARG A 19 -15.74 -17.17 -11.68
C ARG A 19 -16.60 -16.67 -12.84
N PRO A 20 -16.34 -17.16 -14.08
CA PRO A 20 -17.15 -16.78 -15.24
C PRO A 20 -18.60 -17.27 -15.07
N GLY A 21 -19.55 -16.38 -15.31
CA GLY A 21 -20.97 -16.74 -15.35
C GLY A 21 -21.81 -16.45 -14.11
N GLN A 22 -21.22 -16.15 -12.95
CA GLN A 22 -22.01 -15.74 -11.78
C GLN A 22 -22.42 -14.25 -11.88
N ARG A 23 -23.74 -14.03 -11.87
CA ARG A 23 -24.29 -12.67 -11.75
C ARG A 23 -24.30 -12.25 -10.28
N ALA A 24 -24.10 -10.96 -10.04
CA ALA A 24 -24.03 -10.35 -8.70
C ALA A 24 -25.31 -10.54 -7.85
N SER A 25 -26.43 -10.96 -8.46
CA SER A 25 -27.72 -11.13 -7.79
C SER A 25 -27.80 -12.33 -6.82
N ASN A 26 -26.94 -13.35 -6.98
CA ASN A 26 -27.02 -14.61 -6.23
C ASN A 26 -25.90 -14.80 -5.20
N VAL A 27 -25.02 -13.81 -5.02
CA VAL A 27 -23.94 -13.88 -4.03
C VAL A 27 -24.21 -12.84 -2.96
N ASP A 28 -24.09 -13.27 -1.72
CA ASP A 28 -24.13 -12.34 -0.60
C ASP A 28 -22.96 -11.36 -0.66
N LYS A 29 -23.29 -10.12 -1.07
CA LYS A 29 -22.32 -9.03 -1.18
C LYS A 29 -21.61 -8.74 0.15
N THR A 30 -22.30 -9.04 1.26
CA THR A 30 -21.76 -8.87 2.61
C THR A 30 -20.60 -9.81 2.85
N SER A 31 -20.67 -11.05 2.37
CA SER A 31 -19.57 -12.02 2.51
C SER A 31 -18.31 -11.59 1.79
N LEU A 32 -18.44 -11.01 0.58
CA LEU A 32 -17.29 -10.51 -0.19
C LEU A 32 -16.60 -9.34 0.50
N VAL A 33 -17.37 -8.45 1.11
CA VAL A 33 -16.82 -7.30 1.85
C VAL A 33 -16.13 -7.78 3.13
N TRP A 34 -16.65 -8.80 3.82
CA TRP A 34 -15.99 -9.43 4.96
C TRP A 34 -14.67 -10.12 4.56
N GLU A 35 -14.63 -10.83 3.45
CA GLU A 35 -13.41 -11.42 2.93
C GLU A 35 -12.35 -10.33 2.61
N ALA A 36 -12.78 -9.21 2.02
CA ALA A 36 -11.93 -8.06 1.76
C ALA A 36 -11.35 -7.49 3.07
N MET A 37 -12.16 -7.38 4.12
CA MET A 37 -11.69 -6.93 5.43
C MET A 37 -10.63 -7.87 6.03
N HIS A 38 -10.80 -9.18 5.93
CA HIS A 38 -9.80 -10.13 6.42
C HIS A 38 -8.47 -10.02 5.65
N SER A 39 -8.53 -9.65 4.36
CA SER A 39 -7.31 -9.44 3.57
C SER A 39 -6.44 -8.28 4.08
N LEU A 40 -7.03 -7.27 4.73
CA LEU A 40 -6.31 -6.12 5.28
C LEU A 40 -5.29 -6.55 6.33
N PHE A 41 -5.58 -7.56 7.14
CA PHE A 41 -4.64 -8.06 8.14
C PHE A 41 -3.37 -8.64 7.47
N GLY A 42 -3.54 -9.44 6.42
CA GLY A 42 -2.41 -9.96 5.65
C GLY A 42 -1.59 -8.85 4.98
N ILE A 43 -2.27 -7.84 4.44
CA ILE A 43 -1.64 -6.65 3.86
C ILE A 43 -0.84 -5.89 4.92
N ALA A 44 -1.42 -5.65 6.09
CA ALA A 44 -0.76 -4.96 7.20
C ALA A 44 0.53 -5.69 7.63
N LEU A 45 0.50 -7.01 7.79
CA LEU A 45 1.69 -7.81 8.12
C LEU A 45 2.76 -7.74 7.02
N THR A 46 2.34 -7.82 5.76
CA THR A 46 3.28 -7.76 4.62
C THR A 46 3.92 -6.38 4.54
N GLN A 47 3.15 -5.32 4.73
CA GLN A 47 3.67 -3.96 4.70
C GLN A 47 4.55 -3.64 5.92
N ALA A 48 4.20 -4.13 7.11
CA ALA A 48 5.07 -4.02 8.28
C ALA A 48 6.43 -4.67 8.03
N TRP A 49 6.43 -5.89 7.46
CA TRP A 49 7.67 -6.57 7.08
C TRP A 49 8.46 -5.78 6.02
N TYR A 50 7.78 -5.27 4.99
CA TYR A 50 8.39 -4.44 3.96
C TYR A 50 9.03 -3.18 4.57
N CYS A 51 8.33 -2.46 5.44
CA CYS A 51 8.83 -1.26 6.11
C CYS A 51 10.09 -1.55 6.94
N VAL A 52 10.09 -2.65 7.71
CA VAL A 52 11.25 -3.10 8.49
C VAL A 52 12.45 -3.38 7.59
N ARG A 53 12.23 -4.13 6.51
CA ARG A 53 13.32 -4.50 5.57
C ARG A 53 13.86 -3.28 4.85
N MET A 54 12.97 -2.39 4.40
CA MET A 54 13.34 -1.20 3.64
C MET A 54 14.11 -0.20 4.51
N SER A 55 13.65 0.06 5.73
CA SER A 55 14.37 0.95 6.68
C SER A 55 15.77 0.44 6.97
N GLY A 56 15.92 -0.88 7.20
CA GLY A 56 17.22 -1.48 7.42
C GLY A 56 18.14 -1.38 6.19
N TRP A 57 17.59 -1.57 5.00
CA TRP A 57 18.33 -1.45 3.75
C TRP A 57 18.77 -0.01 3.48
N LEU A 58 17.90 0.98 3.65
CA LEU A 58 18.21 2.39 3.46
C LEU A 58 19.34 2.87 4.37
N SER A 59 19.30 2.50 5.65
CA SER A 59 20.35 2.88 6.61
C SER A 59 21.72 2.32 6.21
N MET A 60 21.78 1.15 5.60
CA MET A 60 23.00 0.54 5.09
C MET A 60 23.46 1.19 3.78
N ALA A 61 22.53 1.47 2.86
CA ALA A 61 22.80 2.11 1.58
C ALA A 61 23.46 3.48 1.76
N GLU A 62 22.94 4.30 2.67
CA GLU A 62 23.56 5.59 3.02
C GLU A 62 25.00 5.46 3.53
N GLY A 63 25.29 4.41 4.29
CA GLY A 63 26.66 4.15 4.78
C GLY A 63 27.61 3.77 3.65
N TYR A 64 27.16 2.96 2.68
CA TYR A 64 27.93 2.61 1.49
C TYR A 64 28.19 3.85 0.60
N GLU A 65 27.18 4.69 0.38
CA GLU A 65 27.35 5.93 -0.38
C GLU A 65 28.39 6.86 0.25
N ARG A 66 28.43 6.93 1.59
CA ARG A 66 29.43 7.71 2.34
C ARG A 66 30.79 7.03 2.44
N LYS A 67 30.97 5.85 1.85
CA LYS A 67 32.21 5.04 1.93
C LYS A 67 32.68 4.81 3.36
N GLU A 68 31.73 4.56 4.26
CA GLU A 68 32.03 4.26 5.65
C GLU A 68 32.79 2.93 5.78
N ASP A 69 33.62 2.83 6.81
CA ASP A 69 34.36 1.60 7.11
C ASP A 69 33.41 0.50 7.65
N ALA A 70 33.92 -0.74 7.67
CA ALA A 70 33.13 -1.91 8.11
C ALA A 70 32.62 -1.78 9.56
N ALA A 71 33.34 -1.05 10.43
CA ALA A 71 32.93 -0.83 11.82
C ALA A 71 31.77 0.16 11.92
N ALA A 72 31.81 1.24 11.12
CA ALA A 72 30.71 2.20 11.01
C ALA A 72 29.46 1.57 10.40
N LEU A 73 29.59 0.79 9.31
CA LEU A 73 28.50 0.05 8.70
C LEU A 73 27.85 -0.93 9.69
N LYS A 74 28.65 -1.62 10.51
CA LYS A 74 28.09 -2.50 11.56
C LYS A 74 27.25 -1.75 12.58
N ARG A 75 27.63 -0.50 12.93
CA ARG A 75 26.87 0.36 13.85
C ARG A 75 25.57 0.85 13.25
N ARG A 76 25.45 0.96 11.92
CA ARG A 76 24.22 1.34 11.22
C ARG A 76 23.14 0.23 11.22
N ARG A 77 23.51 -1.00 11.57
CA ARG A 77 22.50 -2.06 11.68
C ARG A 77 21.52 -1.72 12.78
N ILE A 78 20.28 -1.45 12.36
CA ILE A 78 19.18 -1.17 13.28
C ILE A 78 18.83 -2.47 14.02
N PRO A 79 18.92 -2.55 15.35
CA PRO A 79 18.54 -3.74 16.10
C PRO A 79 17.06 -4.04 15.91
N ILE A 80 16.68 -5.33 15.92
CA ILE A 80 15.29 -5.76 15.70
C ILE A 80 14.33 -5.07 16.65
N ARG A 81 14.73 -4.88 17.92
CA ARG A 81 13.91 -4.17 18.90
C ARG A 81 13.56 -2.76 18.44
N ALA A 82 14.54 -1.99 17.98
CA ALA A 82 14.32 -0.62 17.49
C ALA A 82 13.46 -0.60 16.23
N GLN A 83 13.58 -1.61 15.35
CA GLN A 83 12.72 -1.75 14.17
C GLN A 83 11.27 -2.00 14.58
N VAL A 84 11.03 -2.88 15.56
CA VAL A 84 9.68 -3.14 16.08
C VAL A 84 9.11 -1.90 16.76
N GLU A 85 9.90 -1.21 17.58
CA GLU A 85 9.47 0.05 18.21
C GLU A 85 9.09 1.10 17.16
N ALA A 86 9.87 1.24 16.09
CA ALA A 86 9.57 2.15 14.97
C ALA A 86 8.26 1.79 14.26
N ILE A 87 8.00 0.49 14.00
CA ILE A 87 6.74 0.02 13.41
C ILE A 87 5.56 0.33 14.33
N VAL A 88 5.68 0.00 15.62
CA VAL A 88 4.63 0.30 16.59
C VAL A 88 4.35 1.81 16.63
N PHE A 89 5.41 2.63 16.68
CA PHE A 89 5.26 4.08 16.70
C PHE A 89 4.60 4.61 15.42
N SER A 90 5.03 4.15 14.24
CA SER A 90 4.42 4.59 12.99
C SER A 90 2.98 4.12 12.83
N SER A 91 2.60 3.01 13.48
CA SER A 91 1.22 2.51 13.45
C SER A 91 0.23 3.45 14.13
N PHE A 92 0.67 4.32 15.04
CA PHE A 92 -0.18 5.36 15.61
C PHE A 92 -0.63 6.41 14.57
N SER A 93 0.05 6.53 13.45
CA SER A 93 -0.38 7.38 12.34
C SER A 93 -1.52 6.77 11.50
N LEU A 94 -1.74 5.47 11.58
CA LEU A 94 -2.73 4.76 10.75
C LEU A 94 -4.15 5.34 10.82
N PRO A 95 -4.72 5.67 11.99
CA PRO A 95 -6.06 6.26 12.06
C PRO A 95 -6.14 7.60 11.34
N LEU A 96 -5.10 8.44 11.45
CA LEU A 96 -5.03 9.74 10.76
C LEU A 96 -4.94 9.55 9.25
N LEU A 97 -4.05 8.67 8.80
CA LEU A 97 -3.87 8.38 7.38
C LEU A 97 -5.12 7.73 6.77
N TRP A 98 -5.79 6.87 7.53
CA TRP A 98 -7.07 6.29 7.14
C TRP A 98 -8.16 7.35 6.99
N ALA A 99 -8.29 8.26 7.94
CA ALA A 99 -9.25 9.36 7.87
C ALA A 99 -8.97 10.28 6.68
N LEU A 100 -7.70 10.57 6.40
CA LEU A 100 -7.28 11.33 5.22
C LEU A 100 -7.66 10.60 3.93
N SER A 101 -7.34 9.32 3.80
CA SER A 101 -7.71 8.49 2.65
C SER A 101 -9.22 8.45 2.45
N ALA A 102 -9.97 8.21 3.53
CA ALA A 102 -11.43 8.18 3.48
C ALA A 102 -11.99 9.52 2.99
N SER A 103 -11.50 10.62 3.52
CA SER A 103 -11.92 11.97 3.11
C SER A 103 -11.68 12.22 1.62
N ILE A 104 -10.51 11.84 1.11
CA ILE A 104 -10.18 11.97 -0.32
C ILE A 104 -11.10 11.09 -1.16
N ILE A 105 -11.30 9.82 -0.77
CA ILE A 105 -12.14 8.87 -1.51
C ILE A 105 -13.60 9.35 -1.54
N PHE A 106 -14.12 9.91 -0.44
CA PHE A 106 -15.46 10.52 -0.42
C PHE A 106 -15.53 11.76 -1.29
N ALA A 107 -14.51 12.62 -1.26
CA ALA A 107 -14.45 13.82 -2.11
C ALA A 107 -14.42 13.45 -3.61
N LEU A 108 -13.87 12.28 -3.96
CA LEU A 108 -13.89 11.73 -5.32
C LEU A 108 -15.22 11.06 -5.71
N GLY A 109 -16.24 11.10 -4.83
CA GLY A 109 -17.58 10.61 -5.15
C GLY A 109 -17.86 9.17 -4.74
N ALA A 110 -17.08 8.59 -3.85
CA ALA A 110 -17.39 7.26 -3.34
C ALA A 110 -18.70 7.22 -2.57
N PRO A 111 -19.46 6.09 -2.61
CA PRO A 111 -20.75 5.98 -1.97
C PRO A 111 -20.64 6.07 -0.44
N ALA A 112 -21.22 7.12 0.14
CA ALA A 112 -21.22 7.36 1.57
C ALA A 112 -22.38 6.65 2.30
N ASN A 113 -23.56 6.56 1.66
CA ASN A 113 -24.77 6.08 2.32
C ASN A 113 -25.06 4.60 2.04
N THR A 114 -24.79 4.11 0.81
CA THR A 114 -25.18 2.77 0.39
C THR A 114 -24.08 1.74 0.58
N ALA A 115 -22.82 2.14 0.60
CA ALA A 115 -21.65 1.25 0.71
C ALA A 115 -20.55 1.84 1.60
N TYR A 116 -20.93 2.54 2.68
CA TYR A 116 -20.00 3.17 3.62
C TYR A 116 -18.91 2.20 4.10
N PHE A 117 -19.29 0.99 4.49
CA PHE A 117 -18.34 -0.01 5.00
C PHE A 117 -17.30 -0.41 3.93
N GLY A 118 -17.74 -0.59 2.67
CA GLY A 118 -16.83 -0.85 1.55
C GLY A 118 -15.85 0.30 1.32
N THR A 119 -16.32 1.55 1.41
CA THR A 119 -15.47 2.73 1.29
C THR A 119 -14.46 2.83 2.44
N ALA A 120 -14.87 2.51 3.66
CA ALA A 120 -13.97 2.45 4.81
C ALA A 120 -12.87 1.39 4.67
N ILE A 121 -13.21 0.22 4.11
CA ILE A 121 -12.24 -0.84 3.79
C ILE A 121 -11.28 -0.39 2.69
N LEU A 122 -11.76 0.25 1.62
CA LEU A 122 -10.91 0.79 0.57
C LEU A 122 -9.94 1.83 1.12
N ALA A 123 -10.42 2.72 2.00
CA ALA A 123 -9.56 3.71 2.65
C ALA A 123 -8.44 3.02 3.48
N ALA A 124 -8.77 1.97 4.22
CA ALA A 124 -7.78 1.18 4.95
C ALA A 124 -6.78 0.49 4.02
N HIS A 125 -7.25 -0.06 2.90
CA HIS A 125 -6.42 -0.71 1.89
C HIS A 125 -5.42 0.28 1.26
N VAL A 126 -5.90 1.45 0.81
CA VAL A 126 -5.06 2.51 0.24
C VAL A 126 -4.08 3.06 1.28
N THR A 127 -4.51 3.21 2.52
CA THR A 127 -3.63 3.62 3.63
C THR A 127 -2.49 2.64 3.82
N LEU A 128 -2.78 1.35 3.90
CA LEU A 128 -1.77 0.33 4.13
C LEU A 128 -0.80 0.16 2.95
N LEU A 129 -1.27 0.24 1.71
CA LEU A 129 -0.43 0.05 0.53
C LEU A 129 0.32 1.32 0.11
N GLY A 130 -0.33 2.48 0.24
CA GLY A 130 0.19 3.73 -0.29
C GLY A 130 0.77 4.66 0.77
N LEU A 131 0.01 5.00 1.81
CA LEU A 131 0.40 6.09 2.71
C LEU A 131 1.30 5.65 3.86
N TRP A 132 1.04 4.49 4.45
CA TRP A 132 1.78 4.03 5.62
C TRP A 132 3.26 3.72 5.35
N PRO A 133 3.65 3.00 4.28
CA PRO A 133 5.06 2.78 3.97
C PRO A 133 5.83 4.10 3.78
N VAL A 134 5.21 5.05 3.10
CA VAL A 134 5.80 6.38 2.89
C VAL A 134 5.96 7.12 4.21
N SER A 135 4.91 7.16 5.04
CA SER A 135 4.95 7.83 6.35
C SER A 135 5.94 7.18 7.32
N HIS A 136 6.10 5.85 7.25
CA HIS A 136 7.06 5.13 8.09
C HIS A 136 8.52 5.46 7.72
N ILE A 137 8.81 5.53 6.41
CA ILE A 137 10.19 5.66 5.90
C ILE A 137 10.61 7.12 5.77
N LEU A 138 9.74 7.98 5.24
CA LEU A 138 10.04 9.39 5.02
C LEU A 138 9.56 10.31 6.16
N GLY A 139 8.78 9.76 7.08
CA GLY A 139 8.11 10.52 8.13
C GLY A 139 6.84 11.21 7.63
N LEU A 140 6.07 11.74 8.58
CA LEU A 140 4.89 12.56 8.27
C LEU A 140 5.31 13.97 7.87
N PRO A 141 4.58 14.65 6.95
CA PRO A 141 4.78 16.07 6.72
C PRO A 141 4.59 16.86 8.05
N PRO A 142 5.37 17.90 8.32
CA PRO A 142 6.34 18.61 7.47
C PRO A 142 7.81 18.17 7.66
N SER A 143 8.12 16.88 7.54
CA SER A 143 9.52 16.47 7.65
C SER A 143 10.40 17.13 6.56
N PRO A 144 11.69 17.38 6.83
CA PRO A 144 12.60 17.99 5.85
C PRO A 144 12.73 17.18 4.55
N MET A 145 12.50 15.88 4.60
CA MET A 145 12.51 15.02 3.42
C MET A 145 11.42 15.41 2.41
N TRP A 146 10.21 15.71 2.89
CA TRP A 146 9.11 16.11 2.01
C TRP A 146 9.40 17.44 1.30
N SER A 147 9.92 18.44 2.02
CA SER A 147 10.27 19.72 1.41
C SER A 147 11.32 19.57 0.32
N ARG A 148 12.32 18.69 0.53
CA ARG A 148 13.36 18.40 -0.47
C ARG A 148 12.79 17.68 -1.69
N ILE A 149 11.97 16.63 -1.51
CA ILE A 149 11.36 15.86 -2.61
C ILE A 149 10.43 16.74 -3.45
N LEU A 150 9.63 17.59 -2.80
CA LEU A 150 8.71 18.49 -3.49
C LEU A 150 9.42 19.63 -4.23
N ALA A 151 10.55 20.14 -3.68
CA ALA A 151 11.30 21.20 -4.31
C ALA A 151 12.16 20.71 -5.50
N ALA A 152 12.66 19.49 -5.43
CA ALA A 152 13.55 18.92 -6.43
C ALA A 152 13.33 17.41 -6.66
N PRO A 153 12.21 17.02 -7.32
CA PRO A 153 11.87 15.60 -7.53
C PRO A 153 12.95 14.83 -8.33
N SER A 154 13.67 15.52 -9.21
CA SER A 154 14.77 14.96 -10.00
C SER A 154 15.98 14.52 -9.18
N HIS A 155 16.08 14.95 -7.93
CA HIS A 155 17.14 14.58 -7.01
C HIS A 155 16.67 13.57 -5.95
N ALA A 156 15.56 12.87 -6.19
CA ALA A 156 15.12 11.80 -5.31
C ALA A 156 16.17 10.68 -5.32
N THR A 157 16.55 10.21 -4.13
CA THR A 157 17.48 9.09 -4.01
C THR A 157 16.84 7.78 -4.48
N PRO A 158 17.63 6.77 -4.93
CA PRO A 158 17.08 5.46 -5.31
C PRO A 158 16.19 4.86 -4.22
N GLY A 159 16.53 5.05 -2.95
CA GLY A 159 15.74 4.58 -1.83
C GLY A 159 14.39 5.27 -1.71
N GLU A 160 14.31 6.56 -1.96
CA GLU A 160 13.05 7.31 -1.97
C GLU A 160 12.16 6.90 -3.14
N ILE A 161 12.74 6.67 -4.31
CA ILE A 161 12.04 6.17 -5.50
C ILE A 161 11.41 4.81 -5.21
N LEU A 162 12.15 3.89 -4.58
CA LEU A 162 11.67 2.56 -4.22
C LEU A 162 10.48 2.56 -3.24
N VAL A 163 10.24 3.66 -2.55
CA VAL A 163 9.09 3.81 -1.63
C VAL A 163 7.97 4.63 -2.26
N LEU A 164 8.30 5.77 -2.88
CA LEU A 164 7.31 6.71 -3.41
C LEU A 164 6.58 6.19 -4.64
N VAL A 165 7.31 5.58 -5.59
CA VAL A 165 6.72 5.14 -6.86
C VAL A 165 5.72 4.01 -6.65
N PRO A 166 5.99 2.93 -5.89
CA PRO A 166 4.99 1.91 -5.62
C PRO A 166 3.76 2.44 -4.89
N SER A 167 3.97 3.34 -3.92
CA SER A 167 2.90 3.96 -3.16
C SER A 167 2.01 4.85 -4.03
N ALA A 168 2.59 5.68 -4.88
CA ALA A 168 1.86 6.49 -5.85
C ALA A 168 1.08 5.63 -6.85
N CYS A 169 1.72 4.57 -7.39
CA CYS A 169 1.07 3.64 -8.30
C CYS A 169 -0.09 2.88 -7.63
N ALA A 170 0.02 2.53 -6.34
CA ALA A 170 -1.07 1.92 -5.59
C ALA A 170 -2.27 2.88 -5.46
N CYS A 171 -2.03 4.14 -5.14
CA CYS A 171 -3.07 5.17 -5.04
C CYS A 171 -3.73 5.43 -6.41
N LEU A 172 -2.94 5.58 -7.47
CA LEU A 172 -3.44 5.74 -8.83
C LEU A 172 -4.22 4.52 -9.30
N GLY A 173 -3.75 3.32 -8.99
CA GLY A 173 -4.46 2.08 -9.26
C GLY A 173 -5.83 2.05 -8.60
N ALA A 174 -5.94 2.47 -7.33
CA ALA A 174 -7.22 2.56 -6.64
C ALA A 174 -8.20 3.51 -7.36
N ALA A 175 -7.73 4.66 -7.82
CA ALA A 175 -8.53 5.62 -8.58
C ALA A 175 -8.97 5.07 -9.93
N LEU A 176 -8.07 4.40 -10.67
CA LEU A 176 -8.38 3.77 -11.96
C LEU A 176 -9.40 2.64 -11.82
N GLY A 177 -9.37 1.89 -10.71
CA GLY A 177 -10.34 0.83 -10.46
C GLY A 177 -11.78 1.34 -10.28
N ALA A 178 -11.95 2.59 -9.88
CA ALA A 178 -13.27 3.20 -9.80
C ALA A 178 -13.97 3.32 -11.16
N TRP A 179 -13.22 3.43 -12.26
CA TRP A 179 -13.77 3.43 -13.63
C TRP A 179 -14.52 2.17 -13.97
N ALA A 180 -14.08 1.02 -13.46
CA ALA A 180 -14.77 -0.24 -13.68
C ALA A 180 -16.20 -0.27 -13.12
N GLN A 181 -16.52 0.61 -12.19
CA GLN A 181 -17.87 0.78 -11.64
C GLN A 181 -18.85 1.39 -12.66
N ALA A 182 -18.34 2.21 -13.59
CA ALA A 182 -19.16 2.83 -14.63
C ALA A 182 -19.59 1.84 -15.72
N LEU A 183 -18.94 0.68 -15.80
CA LEU A 183 -19.27 -0.38 -16.74
C LEU A 183 -20.38 -1.26 -16.16
N ASP A 184 -21.57 -1.16 -16.70
CA ASP A 184 -22.76 -1.91 -16.22
C ASP A 184 -22.77 -3.38 -16.73
N TRP A 185 -21.77 -4.14 -16.32
CA TRP A 185 -21.66 -5.57 -16.69
C TRP A 185 -22.33 -6.51 -15.68
N GLY A 186 -22.75 -6.02 -14.53
CA GLY A 186 -23.38 -6.80 -13.46
C GLY A 186 -22.53 -7.95 -12.92
N ARG A 187 -21.21 -7.83 -12.99
CA ARG A 187 -20.26 -8.86 -12.54
C ARG A 187 -19.91 -8.72 -11.06
N LEU A 188 -19.65 -9.84 -10.39
CA LEU A 188 -19.27 -9.86 -8.97
C LEU A 188 -18.03 -9.02 -8.67
N TRP A 189 -17.03 -9.08 -9.53
CA TRP A 189 -15.80 -8.32 -9.35
C TRP A 189 -16.00 -6.79 -9.44
N GLN A 190 -17.12 -6.33 -10.00
CA GLN A 190 -17.51 -4.92 -10.02
C GLN A 190 -18.16 -4.44 -8.71
N THR A 191 -18.40 -5.35 -7.75
CA THR A 191 -18.96 -4.96 -6.47
C THR A 191 -18.01 -4.02 -5.75
N TRP A 192 -18.50 -2.84 -5.37
CA TRP A 192 -17.72 -1.87 -4.58
C TRP A 192 -17.28 -2.47 -3.24
N PRO A 193 -16.01 -2.35 -2.82
CA PRO A 193 -14.89 -1.58 -3.41
C PRO A 193 -13.89 -2.44 -4.21
N LEU A 194 -14.24 -3.64 -4.61
CA LEU A 194 -13.32 -4.66 -5.14
C LEU A 194 -12.45 -4.20 -6.32
N PRO A 195 -12.99 -3.56 -7.38
CA PRO A 195 -12.16 -3.15 -8.51
C PRO A 195 -11.02 -2.23 -8.08
N SER A 196 -11.32 -1.25 -7.23
CA SER A 196 -10.33 -0.31 -6.72
C SER A 196 -9.27 -0.98 -5.84
N MET A 197 -9.63 -1.99 -5.06
CA MET A 197 -8.67 -2.77 -4.26
C MET A 197 -7.74 -3.60 -5.15
N TYR A 198 -8.27 -4.27 -6.19
CA TYR A 198 -7.45 -5.06 -7.12
C TYR A 198 -6.49 -4.20 -7.92
N THR A 199 -7.00 -3.11 -8.51
CA THR A 199 -6.15 -2.23 -9.31
C THR A 199 -5.13 -1.49 -8.45
N SER A 200 -5.43 -1.22 -7.18
CA SER A 200 -4.45 -0.71 -6.21
C SER A 200 -3.31 -1.71 -5.96
N ALA A 201 -3.65 -2.98 -5.75
CA ALA A 201 -2.65 -4.04 -5.57
C ALA A 201 -1.80 -4.26 -6.84
N ILE A 202 -2.43 -4.26 -8.02
CA ILE A 202 -1.72 -4.32 -9.32
C ILE A 202 -0.82 -3.09 -9.46
N GLY A 203 -1.33 -1.91 -9.14
CA GLY A 203 -0.57 -0.66 -9.16
C GLY A 203 0.67 -0.72 -8.28
N LEU A 204 0.56 -1.29 -7.07
CA LEU A 204 1.70 -1.51 -6.19
C LEU A 204 2.78 -2.39 -6.85
N VAL A 205 2.39 -3.51 -7.45
CA VAL A 205 3.33 -4.42 -8.13
C VAL A 205 4.01 -3.73 -9.32
N VAL A 206 3.23 -3.07 -10.17
CA VAL A 206 3.76 -2.30 -11.31
C VAL A 206 4.68 -1.19 -10.82
N GLY A 207 4.29 -0.50 -9.74
CA GLY A 207 5.10 0.54 -9.11
C GLY A 207 6.46 0.03 -8.62
N HIS A 208 6.52 -1.17 -8.03
CA HIS A 208 7.80 -1.77 -7.63
C HIS A 208 8.70 -2.09 -8.84
N LEU A 209 8.12 -2.59 -9.92
CA LEU A 209 8.87 -2.85 -11.16
C LEU A 209 9.41 -1.55 -11.76
N LEU A 210 8.58 -0.51 -11.85
CA LEU A 210 8.98 0.81 -12.33
C LEU A 210 10.07 1.43 -11.44
N ALA A 211 9.89 1.39 -10.13
CA ALA A 211 10.86 1.92 -9.17
C ALA A 211 12.21 1.22 -9.29
N PHE A 212 12.21 -0.11 -9.47
CA PHE A 212 13.43 -0.87 -9.69
C PHE A 212 14.15 -0.43 -10.97
N VAL A 213 13.43 -0.32 -12.08
CA VAL A 213 14.00 0.17 -13.34
C VAL A 213 14.56 1.58 -13.18
N MET A 214 13.80 2.50 -12.57
CA MET A 214 14.24 3.89 -12.34
C MET A 214 15.48 3.96 -11.46
N ALA A 215 15.55 3.15 -10.41
CA ALA A 215 16.70 3.11 -9.50
C ALA A 215 17.97 2.53 -10.17
N MET A 216 17.83 1.72 -11.20
CA MET A 216 18.97 1.20 -11.97
C MET A 216 19.51 2.20 -13.00
N TRP A 217 18.75 3.21 -13.37
CA TRP A 217 19.13 4.22 -14.37
C TRP A 217 19.74 5.49 -13.75
N GLN A 218 19.82 5.57 -12.42
CA GLN A 218 20.49 6.63 -11.67
C GLN A 218 21.93 6.26 -11.30
#